data_1958a2d811e16caf5e0a5471c5414c52
#
_entry.id   1958a2d811e16caf5e0a5471c5414c52
#
_cell.length_a   1.000
_cell.length_b   1.000
_cell.length_c   1.000
_cell.angle_alpha   90.00
_cell.angle_beta   90.00
_cell.angle_gamma   90.00
#
_symmetry.space_group_name_H-M   'P 1'
#
loop_
_entity.id
_entity.type
_entity.pdbx_description
1 polymer ?
#
loop_
_entity_poly.entity_id
_entity_poly.type
_entity_poly.pdbx_seq_one_letter_code
_entity_poly.pdbx_strand_id
1 'polypeptide(L)'
;MYVPPKFSVDDDEAWQIVRDAGAGMLVISTSTGLASVYVPVVVSEDRHTMTSHLAKANPWWKSVDGDTEVLALFLAASAYVTPSYYPSRLESPGVVPTWNYVAAEVRGRLTLQEDPEWKLNQVRSLTQQFEHGRDPEWLVDDLDPKYREQQLKAIVGMEIEVASIEGKAKLSQNRPVIDHDSVRDHFAQGSLGEQNVAKRMKSID
;
A
#
# COMPACT_ATOMS: atom_id res chain seq x y z
N MET A 1 -7.17 -4.04 -11.27
CA MET A 1 -6.30 -5.28 -11.26
C MET A 1 -7.16 -6.49 -11.59
N TYR A 2 -6.62 -7.59 -12.16
CA TYR A 2 -7.41 -8.81 -12.35
C TYR A 2 -7.52 -9.56 -11.01
N VAL A 3 -8.73 -9.68 -10.48
CA VAL A 3 -9.02 -10.30 -9.18
C VAL A 3 -10.04 -11.43 -9.35
N PRO A 4 -9.60 -12.70 -9.44
CA PRO A 4 -10.50 -13.84 -9.39
C PRO A 4 -11.27 -13.89 -8.06
N PRO A 5 -12.55 -14.31 -8.04
CA PRO A 5 -13.37 -14.30 -6.83
C PRO A 5 -12.72 -14.96 -5.61
N LYS A 6 -11.99 -16.06 -5.80
CA LYS A 6 -11.29 -16.78 -4.71
C LYS A 6 -10.12 -16.02 -4.07
N PHE A 7 -9.67 -14.92 -4.69
CA PHE A 7 -8.57 -14.07 -4.19
C PHE A 7 -9.05 -12.66 -3.87
N SER A 8 -10.33 -12.36 -4.11
CA SER A 8 -10.91 -11.07 -3.77
C SER A 8 -11.05 -10.96 -2.25
N VAL A 9 -10.84 -9.76 -1.77
CA VAL A 9 -11.15 -9.37 -0.40
C VAL A 9 -12.24 -8.30 -0.44
N ASP A 10 -12.94 -8.11 0.67
CA ASP A 10 -13.91 -7.02 0.79
C ASP A 10 -13.23 -5.65 0.93
N ASP A 11 -14.02 -4.59 0.89
CA ASP A 11 -13.51 -3.22 0.96
C ASP A 11 -12.79 -2.93 2.29
N ASP A 12 -13.27 -3.49 3.41
CA ASP A 12 -12.64 -3.30 4.73
C ASP A 12 -11.23 -3.89 4.75
N GLU A 13 -11.07 -5.09 4.24
CA GLU A 13 -9.77 -5.75 4.13
C GLU A 13 -8.88 -5.05 3.08
N ALA A 14 -9.44 -4.57 1.96
CA ALA A 14 -8.70 -3.80 0.96
C ALA A 14 -8.13 -2.49 1.55
N TRP A 15 -8.91 -1.76 2.34
CA TRP A 15 -8.41 -0.59 3.06
C TRP A 15 -7.39 -0.93 4.15
N GLN A 16 -7.52 -2.08 4.79
CA GLN A 16 -6.50 -2.55 5.73
C GLN A 16 -5.17 -2.83 5.02
N ILE A 17 -5.20 -3.38 3.78
CA ILE A 17 -4.01 -3.57 2.96
C ILE A 17 -3.31 -2.23 2.69
N VAL A 18 -4.06 -1.18 2.36
CA VAL A 18 -3.50 0.18 2.14
C VAL A 18 -2.84 0.70 3.41
N ARG A 19 -3.49 0.58 4.57
CA ARG A 19 -2.94 1.02 5.87
C ARG A 19 -1.69 0.25 6.25
N ASP A 20 -1.69 -1.07 6.07
CA ASP A 20 -0.55 -1.93 6.41
C ASP A 20 0.66 -1.69 5.51
N ALA A 21 0.43 -1.35 4.23
CA ALA A 21 1.48 -0.92 3.33
C ALA A 21 2.04 0.46 3.70
N GLY A 22 1.19 1.37 4.18
CA GLY A 22 1.54 2.72 4.64
C GLY A 22 2.02 3.67 3.56
N ALA A 23 2.63 3.15 2.50
CA ALA A 23 3.09 3.89 1.33
C ALA A 23 2.79 3.10 0.06
N GLY A 24 2.61 3.81 -1.06
CA GLY A 24 2.26 3.21 -2.34
C GLY A 24 2.83 3.95 -3.53
N MET A 25 2.74 3.29 -4.69
CA MET A 25 3.12 3.84 -5.97
C MET A 25 1.93 4.56 -6.59
N LEU A 26 2.01 5.88 -6.77
CA LEU A 26 1.04 6.65 -7.54
C LEU A 26 1.49 6.68 -9.00
N VAL A 27 0.59 6.40 -9.92
CA VAL A 27 0.83 6.40 -11.37
C VAL A 27 -0.20 7.29 -12.04
N ILE A 28 0.26 8.22 -12.85
CA ILE A 28 -0.58 9.11 -13.68
C ILE A 28 -0.19 9.00 -15.15
N SER A 29 -1.13 9.33 -16.03
CA SER A 29 -0.86 9.52 -17.45
C SER A 29 -0.49 10.97 -17.71
N THR A 30 0.55 11.20 -18.48
CA THR A 30 1.02 12.52 -18.89
C THR A 30 1.14 12.62 -20.41
N SER A 31 1.35 13.81 -20.94
CA SER A 31 1.59 14.00 -22.39
C SER A 31 2.82 13.27 -22.93
N THR A 32 3.76 12.88 -22.05
CA THR A 32 5.00 12.18 -22.41
C THR A 32 5.00 10.70 -22.03
N GLY A 33 3.88 10.17 -21.53
CA GLY A 33 3.74 8.79 -21.09
C GLY A 33 3.35 8.68 -19.61
N LEU A 34 3.57 7.51 -19.02
CA LEU A 34 3.26 7.29 -17.61
C LEU A 34 4.35 7.88 -16.70
N ALA A 35 3.91 8.53 -15.65
CA ALA A 35 4.80 9.02 -14.59
C ALA A 35 4.40 8.41 -13.25
N SER A 36 5.39 8.10 -12.39
CA SER A 36 5.12 7.48 -11.09
C SER A 36 5.93 8.12 -9.97
N VAL A 37 5.40 8.03 -8.76
CA VAL A 37 6.06 8.44 -7.52
C VAL A 37 5.66 7.48 -6.38
N TYR A 38 6.59 7.19 -5.48
CA TYR A 38 6.32 6.39 -4.28
C TYR A 38 6.24 7.30 -3.06
N VAL A 39 5.09 7.28 -2.38
CA VAL A 39 4.78 8.20 -1.27
C VAL A 39 4.01 7.49 -0.15
N PRO A 40 4.20 7.92 1.11
CA PRO A 40 3.31 7.51 2.20
C PRO A 40 1.95 8.17 2.05
N VAL A 41 0.90 7.51 2.54
CA VAL A 41 -0.47 8.02 2.46
C VAL A 41 -1.18 7.96 3.80
N VAL A 42 -2.11 8.88 4.01
CA VAL A 42 -3.12 8.84 5.06
C VAL A 42 -4.48 8.65 4.41
N VAL A 43 -5.24 7.69 4.90
CA VAL A 43 -6.62 7.44 4.46
C VAL A 43 -7.57 8.12 5.44
N SER A 44 -8.54 8.90 4.94
CA SER A 44 -9.58 9.51 5.78
C SER A 44 -10.45 8.44 6.48
N GLU A 45 -11.07 8.82 7.60
CA GLU A 45 -11.93 7.90 8.36
C GLU A 45 -13.12 7.38 7.53
N ASP A 46 -13.71 8.25 6.70
CA ASP A 46 -14.81 7.91 5.78
C ASP A 46 -14.35 7.19 4.52
N ARG A 47 -13.02 7.06 4.30
CA ARG A 47 -12.40 6.39 3.16
C ARG A 47 -12.66 7.03 1.79
N HIS A 48 -13.16 8.27 1.77
CA HIS A 48 -13.40 9.00 0.54
C HIS A 48 -12.16 9.71 0.01
N THR A 49 -11.18 9.95 0.88
CA THR A 49 -9.94 10.64 0.48
C THR A 49 -8.69 9.94 0.98
N MET A 50 -7.63 10.04 0.19
CA MET A 50 -6.26 9.75 0.61
C MET A 50 -5.43 11.01 0.46
N THR A 51 -4.61 11.32 1.46
CA THR A 51 -3.73 12.48 1.43
C THR A 51 -2.26 12.09 1.53
N SER A 52 -1.41 12.89 0.92
CA SER A 52 0.04 12.72 0.91
C SER A 52 0.73 14.06 0.69
N HIS A 53 2.04 14.07 0.63
CA HIS A 53 2.82 15.20 0.17
C HIS A 53 4.08 14.75 -0.56
N LEU A 54 4.65 15.66 -1.34
CA LEU A 54 5.85 15.43 -2.12
C LEU A 54 6.79 16.62 -1.98
N ALA A 55 8.09 16.40 -1.93
CA ALA A 55 9.07 17.48 -1.98
C ALA A 55 8.93 18.26 -3.32
N LYS A 56 8.86 19.58 -3.28
CA LYS A 56 8.80 20.42 -4.48
C LYS A 56 9.99 20.26 -5.42
N ALA A 57 11.11 19.77 -4.89
CA ALA A 57 12.29 19.42 -5.69
C ALA A 57 12.06 18.22 -6.62
N ASN A 58 11.11 17.33 -6.31
CA ASN A 58 10.70 16.26 -7.21
C ASN A 58 9.75 16.83 -8.27
N PRO A 59 10.10 16.85 -9.58
CA PRO A 59 9.30 17.52 -10.59
C PRO A 59 8.00 16.79 -10.95
N TRP A 60 7.73 15.60 -10.43
CA TRP A 60 6.58 14.78 -10.75
C TRP A 60 5.25 15.54 -10.58
N TRP A 61 5.11 16.36 -9.52
CA TRP A 61 3.90 17.13 -9.26
C TRP A 61 3.54 18.13 -10.35
N LYS A 62 4.53 18.58 -11.16
CA LYS A 62 4.30 19.49 -12.28
C LYS A 62 3.55 18.84 -13.44
N SER A 63 3.43 17.52 -13.42
CA SER A 63 2.65 16.76 -14.40
C SER A 63 1.20 16.56 -13.98
N VAL A 64 0.81 17.05 -12.80
CA VAL A 64 -0.57 17.04 -12.32
C VAL A 64 -1.23 18.34 -12.79
N ASP A 65 -2.28 18.23 -13.57
CA ASP A 65 -3.09 19.35 -14.06
C ASP A 65 -4.54 19.24 -13.54
N GLY A 66 -4.89 20.09 -12.59
CA GLY A 66 -6.25 20.20 -12.05
C GLY A 66 -6.79 18.88 -11.50
N ASP A 67 -7.45 18.08 -12.33
CA ASP A 67 -8.22 16.90 -11.98
C ASP A 67 -7.63 15.65 -12.66
N THR A 68 -6.44 15.24 -12.22
CA THR A 68 -5.68 14.17 -12.84
C THR A 68 -6.13 12.78 -12.35
N GLU A 69 -6.48 11.87 -13.27
CA GLU A 69 -6.71 10.47 -12.90
C GLU A 69 -5.44 9.83 -12.36
N VAL A 70 -5.58 9.14 -11.24
CA VAL A 70 -4.47 8.44 -10.57
C VAL A 70 -4.82 6.99 -10.28
N LEU A 71 -3.82 6.14 -10.49
CA LEU A 71 -3.80 4.76 -10.02
C LEU A 71 -2.80 4.67 -8.87
N ALA A 72 -3.25 4.29 -7.67
CA ALA A 72 -2.41 4.04 -6.52
C ALA A 72 -2.31 2.54 -6.26
N LEU A 73 -1.08 2.02 -6.15
CA LEU A 73 -0.78 0.60 -5.96
C LEU A 73 -0.10 0.38 -4.62
N PHE A 74 -0.64 -0.53 -3.82
CA PHE A 74 -0.15 -0.88 -2.49
C PHE A 74 0.17 -2.37 -2.42
N LEU A 75 1.36 -2.70 -1.91
CA LEU A 75 1.81 -4.07 -1.71
C LEU A 75 2.16 -4.26 -0.22
N ALA A 76 1.30 -4.95 0.51
CA ALA A 76 1.48 -5.16 1.95
C ALA A 76 2.37 -6.37 2.27
N ALA A 77 2.34 -7.41 1.43
CA ALA A 77 3.20 -8.60 1.58
C ALA A 77 3.37 -9.30 0.23
N SER A 78 4.54 -9.91 0.00
CA SER A 78 4.76 -10.79 -1.15
C SER A 78 5.90 -11.77 -0.90
N ALA A 79 5.75 -13.00 -1.43
CA ALA A 79 6.79 -14.03 -1.38
C ALA A 79 6.66 -15.02 -2.53
N TYR A 80 7.79 -15.54 -2.98
CA TYR A 80 7.87 -16.61 -3.97
C TYR A 80 7.55 -17.96 -3.32
N VAL A 81 6.68 -18.75 -3.96
CA VAL A 81 6.32 -20.10 -3.52
C VAL A 81 7.00 -21.11 -4.44
N THR A 82 7.98 -21.83 -3.90
CA THR A 82 8.62 -22.96 -4.62
C THR A 82 7.71 -24.19 -4.61
N PRO A 83 7.65 -24.97 -5.71
CA PRO A 83 6.97 -26.27 -5.73
C PRO A 83 7.50 -27.25 -4.66
N SER A 84 8.72 -27.05 -4.17
CA SER A 84 9.29 -27.88 -3.11
C SER A 84 8.51 -27.84 -1.80
N TYR A 85 7.72 -26.80 -1.59
CA TYR A 85 6.84 -26.65 -0.41
C TYR A 85 5.49 -27.36 -0.55
N TYR A 86 5.21 -28.00 -1.71
CA TYR A 86 3.97 -28.75 -1.92
C TYR A 86 4.17 -30.24 -1.68
N PRO A 87 3.67 -30.84 -0.60
CA PRO A 87 3.68 -32.29 -0.40
C PRO A 87 3.00 -33.05 -1.55
N SER A 88 1.90 -32.51 -2.10
CA SER A 88 1.15 -33.12 -3.22
C SER A 88 1.96 -33.31 -4.51
N ARG A 89 3.13 -32.65 -4.65
CA ARG A 89 4.01 -32.82 -5.82
C ARG A 89 4.49 -34.23 -6.05
N LEU A 90 4.52 -35.05 -5.00
CA LEU A 90 4.95 -36.45 -5.07
C LEU A 90 3.88 -37.32 -5.77
N GLU A 91 2.62 -36.94 -5.64
CA GLU A 91 1.47 -37.65 -6.22
C GLU A 91 1.02 -37.04 -7.55
N SER A 92 1.25 -35.74 -7.72
CA SER A 92 0.85 -34.97 -8.90
C SER A 92 2.00 -34.08 -9.40
N PRO A 93 2.76 -34.50 -10.41
CA PRO A 93 3.94 -33.75 -10.89
C PRO A 93 3.62 -32.42 -11.60
N GLY A 94 2.34 -32.09 -11.75
CA GLY A 94 1.88 -30.87 -12.44
C GLY A 94 1.91 -29.57 -11.62
N VAL A 95 2.67 -29.49 -10.53
CA VAL A 95 2.79 -28.25 -9.72
C VAL A 95 3.87 -27.32 -10.28
N VAL A 96 3.57 -26.04 -10.26
CA VAL A 96 4.47 -24.98 -10.77
C VAL A 96 4.72 -23.92 -9.69
N PRO A 97 5.86 -23.20 -9.77
CA PRO A 97 6.11 -22.08 -8.86
C PRO A 97 5.09 -20.97 -9.05
N THR A 98 4.91 -20.17 -7.99
CA THR A 98 4.03 -19.00 -8.04
C THR A 98 4.49 -17.94 -7.04
N TRP A 99 3.74 -16.84 -6.96
CA TRP A 99 3.87 -15.83 -5.93
C TRP A 99 2.60 -15.79 -5.08
N ASN A 100 2.78 -15.72 -3.77
CA ASN A 100 1.76 -15.28 -2.82
C ASN A 100 1.96 -13.80 -2.55
N TYR A 101 0.87 -13.03 -2.54
CA TYR A 101 0.92 -11.60 -2.28
C TYR A 101 -0.43 -11.06 -1.81
N VAL A 102 -0.35 -9.93 -1.12
CA VAL A 102 -1.50 -9.15 -0.66
C VAL A 102 -1.31 -7.72 -1.13
N ALA A 103 -2.20 -7.26 -2.00
CA ALA A 103 -2.09 -5.97 -2.66
C ALA A 103 -3.47 -5.30 -2.79
N ALA A 104 -3.47 -3.97 -2.82
CA ALA A 104 -4.65 -3.17 -3.14
C ALA A 104 -4.35 -2.18 -4.26
N GLU A 105 -5.37 -1.87 -5.03
CA GLU A 105 -5.38 -0.86 -6.08
C GLU A 105 -6.48 0.14 -5.77
N VAL A 106 -6.13 1.41 -5.71
CA VAL A 106 -7.06 2.52 -5.55
C VAL A 106 -7.03 3.38 -6.78
N ARG A 107 -8.20 3.72 -7.32
CA ARG A 107 -8.38 4.68 -8.41
C ARG A 107 -9.07 5.91 -7.90
N GLY A 108 -8.67 7.06 -8.40
CA GLY A 108 -9.26 8.32 -7.96
C GLY A 108 -8.81 9.50 -8.80
N ARG A 109 -9.12 10.69 -8.30
CA ARG A 109 -8.73 11.96 -8.87
C ARG A 109 -7.78 12.68 -7.94
N LEU A 110 -6.63 13.06 -8.49
CA LEU A 110 -5.55 13.71 -7.75
C LEU A 110 -5.58 15.21 -7.98
N THR A 111 -5.61 15.95 -6.89
CA THR A 111 -5.44 17.41 -6.87
C THR A 111 -4.24 17.81 -6.01
N LEU A 112 -3.64 18.95 -6.33
CA LEU A 112 -2.53 19.52 -5.56
C LEU A 112 -3.05 20.51 -4.53
N GLN A 113 -2.42 20.50 -3.35
CA GLN A 113 -2.74 21.37 -2.23
C GLN A 113 -1.55 22.26 -1.86
N GLU A 114 -1.71 23.56 -1.96
CA GLU A 114 -0.67 24.55 -1.64
C GLU A 114 -0.96 25.32 -0.36
N ASP A 115 -2.17 25.20 0.19
CA ASP A 115 -2.55 25.87 1.44
C ASP A 115 -1.65 25.41 2.60
N PRO A 116 -1.02 26.35 3.34
CA PRO A 116 -0.09 26.02 4.42
C PRO A 116 -0.73 25.27 5.59
N GLU A 117 -2.00 25.60 5.91
CA GLU A 117 -2.71 24.96 7.01
C GLU A 117 -3.10 23.52 6.64
N TRP A 118 -3.58 23.32 5.41
CA TRP A 118 -3.84 21.98 4.88
C TRP A 118 -2.57 21.11 4.93
N LYS A 119 -1.43 21.64 4.45
CA LYS A 119 -0.14 20.90 4.48
C LYS A 119 0.30 20.57 5.88
N LEU A 120 0.15 21.50 6.84
CA LEU A 120 0.48 21.25 8.23
C LEU A 120 -0.38 20.13 8.82
N ASN A 121 -1.69 20.15 8.57
CA ASN A 121 -2.61 19.11 9.06
C ASN A 121 -2.31 17.74 8.43
N GLN A 122 -1.98 17.71 7.14
CA GLN A 122 -1.59 16.48 6.45
C GLN A 122 -0.29 15.89 7.05
N VAL A 123 0.74 16.72 7.28
CA VAL A 123 2.00 16.27 7.88
C VAL A 123 1.78 15.77 9.33
N ARG A 124 0.93 16.45 10.12
CA ARG A 124 0.54 15.99 11.46
C ARG A 124 -0.13 14.63 11.42
N SER A 125 -1.13 14.44 10.55
CA SER A 125 -1.85 13.17 10.40
C SER A 125 -0.91 12.03 9.99
N LEU A 126 -0.02 12.30 9.04
CA LEU A 126 0.98 11.31 8.59
C LEU A 126 1.96 10.97 9.71
N THR A 127 2.45 11.97 10.43
CA THR A 127 3.36 11.76 11.57
C THR A 127 2.68 10.95 12.66
N GLN A 128 1.46 11.32 13.04
CA GLN A 128 0.69 10.59 14.05
C GLN A 128 0.47 9.13 13.65
N GLN A 129 0.17 8.86 12.39
CA GLN A 129 -0.02 7.48 11.89
C GLN A 129 1.19 6.59 12.14
N PHE A 130 2.43 7.12 12.05
CA PHE A 130 3.66 6.33 12.16
C PHE A 130 4.40 6.49 13.49
N GLU A 131 4.11 7.54 14.25
CA GLU A 131 4.71 7.77 15.58
C GLU A 131 3.86 7.22 16.71
N HIS A 132 2.54 7.06 16.51
CA HIS A 132 1.65 6.56 17.55
C HIS A 132 2.13 5.23 18.15
N GLY A 133 2.27 5.23 19.49
CA GLY A 133 2.74 4.07 20.24
C GLY A 133 4.27 3.93 20.32
N ARG A 134 5.06 4.88 19.80
CA ARG A 134 6.50 4.96 20.04
C ARG A 134 6.77 5.66 21.39
N ASP A 135 7.93 5.45 21.97
CA ASP A 135 8.36 6.11 23.22
C ASP A 135 9.81 6.61 23.07
N PRO A 136 10.02 7.93 23.01
CA PRO A 136 9.00 8.99 22.91
C PRO A 136 8.33 9.07 21.53
N GLU A 137 7.07 9.50 21.48
CA GLU A 137 6.43 9.92 20.23
C GLU A 137 6.99 11.26 19.76
N TRP A 138 7.36 11.35 18.48
CA TRP A 138 7.78 12.61 17.89
C TRP A 138 6.60 13.37 17.31
N LEU A 139 6.50 14.68 17.61
CA LEU A 139 5.40 15.53 17.13
C LEU A 139 5.92 16.61 16.19
N VAL A 140 5.16 16.91 15.15
CA VAL A 140 5.45 18.03 14.21
C VAL A 140 5.51 19.37 14.95
N ASP A 141 4.76 19.49 16.04
CA ASP A 141 4.67 20.71 16.83
C ASP A 141 5.89 20.93 17.75
N ASP A 142 6.75 19.93 17.94
CA ASP A 142 8.03 20.05 18.66
C ASP A 142 9.09 20.79 17.83
N LEU A 143 8.87 20.96 16.53
CA LEU A 143 9.76 21.73 15.66
C LEU A 143 9.73 23.24 15.97
N ASP A 144 10.87 23.89 15.84
CA ASP A 144 10.92 25.36 15.80
C ASP A 144 9.95 25.89 14.74
N PRO A 145 9.09 26.87 15.07
CA PRO A 145 8.04 27.34 14.16
C PRO A 145 8.57 27.86 12.81
N LYS A 146 9.72 28.54 12.81
CA LYS A 146 10.31 29.05 11.55
C LYS A 146 10.87 27.93 10.70
N TYR A 147 11.49 26.94 11.32
CA TYR A 147 11.98 25.76 10.62
C TYR A 147 10.83 24.95 10.04
N ARG A 148 9.77 24.73 10.82
CA ARG A 148 8.55 24.06 10.34
C ARG A 148 7.93 24.75 9.14
N GLU A 149 7.80 26.08 9.18
CA GLU A 149 7.30 26.88 8.07
C GLU A 149 8.16 26.71 6.80
N GLN A 150 9.48 26.69 6.94
CA GLN A 150 10.39 26.45 5.84
C GLN A 150 10.20 25.06 5.22
N GLN A 151 10.03 24.02 6.04
CA GLN A 151 9.76 22.65 5.56
C GLN A 151 8.42 22.58 4.82
N LEU A 152 7.37 23.21 5.33
CA LEU A 152 6.07 23.24 4.67
C LEU A 152 6.08 23.99 3.32
N LYS A 153 6.95 24.99 3.15
CA LYS A 153 7.18 25.66 1.86
C LYS A 153 7.90 24.77 0.85
N ALA A 154 8.68 23.79 1.31
CA ALA A 154 9.46 22.89 0.46
C ALA A 154 8.65 21.68 -0.05
N ILE A 155 7.40 21.53 0.36
CA ILE A 155 6.50 20.44 -0.06
C ILE A 155 5.27 20.98 -0.81
N VAL A 156 4.69 20.11 -1.62
CA VAL A 156 3.34 20.25 -2.21
C VAL A 156 2.47 19.14 -1.65
N GLY A 157 1.27 19.48 -1.21
CA GLY A 157 0.27 18.52 -0.76
C GLY A 157 -0.42 17.84 -1.94
N MET A 158 -0.89 16.64 -1.71
CA MET A 158 -1.62 15.82 -2.68
C MET A 158 -2.88 15.27 -2.00
N GLU A 159 -4.01 15.42 -2.64
CA GLU A 159 -5.28 14.87 -2.20
C GLU A 159 -5.86 14.01 -3.33
N ILE A 160 -6.26 12.81 -3.00
CA ILE A 160 -6.89 11.86 -3.93
C ILE A 160 -8.32 11.64 -3.48
N GLU A 161 -9.28 12.10 -4.27
CA GLU A 161 -10.68 11.70 -4.14
C GLU A 161 -10.82 10.27 -4.67
N VAL A 162 -11.24 9.35 -3.81
CA VAL A 162 -11.29 7.92 -4.13
C VAL A 162 -12.55 7.61 -4.93
N ALA A 163 -12.37 7.02 -6.11
CA ALA A 163 -13.45 6.53 -6.95
C ALA A 163 -13.74 5.04 -6.73
N SER A 164 -12.69 4.23 -6.51
CA SER A 164 -12.83 2.79 -6.26
C SER A 164 -11.59 2.21 -5.59
N ILE A 165 -11.79 1.09 -4.89
CA ILE A 165 -10.74 0.24 -4.34
C ILE A 165 -10.97 -1.21 -4.75
N GLU A 166 -9.90 -1.94 -5.05
CA GLU A 166 -9.90 -3.39 -5.24
C GLU A 166 -8.75 -4.00 -4.43
N GLY A 167 -9.07 -5.02 -3.62
CA GLY A 167 -8.07 -5.77 -2.86
C GLY A 167 -7.92 -7.21 -3.36
N LYS A 168 -6.71 -7.73 -3.26
CA LYS A 168 -6.36 -9.11 -3.64
C LYS A 168 -5.42 -9.75 -2.64
N ALA A 169 -5.85 -10.87 -2.07
CA ALA A 169 -5.04 -11.74 -1.23
C ALA A 169 -4.88 -13.10 -1.91
N LYS A 170 -3.79 -13.29 -2.64
CA LYS A 170 -3.43 -14.57 -3.24
C LYS A 170 -2.46 -15.29 -2.31
N LEU A 171 -2.97 -16.24 -1.53
CA LEU A 171 -2.29 -16.87 -0.39
C LEU A 171 -2.34 -18.40 -0.43
N SER A 172 -2.32 -18.99 -1.63
CA SER A 172 -2.43 -20.44 -1.86
C SER A 172 -3.77 -21.07 -1.44
N GLN A 173 -4.82 -20.29 -1.18
CA GLN A 173 -6.14 -20.78 -0.79
C GLN A 173 -6.87 -21.59 -1.91
N ASN A 174 -6.27 -21.71 -3.07
CA ASN A 174 -6.72 -22.58 -4.16
C ASN A 174 -5.99 -23.91 -4.23
N ARG A 175 -5.12 -24.20 -3.26
CA ARG A 175 -4.36 -25.45 -3.14
C ARG A 175 -5.05 -26.41 -2.16
N PRO A 176 -4.74 -27.71 -2.21
CA PRO A 176 -5.11 -28.62 -1.13
C PRO A 176 -4.62 -28.11 0.22
N VAL A 177 -5.36 -28.39 1.29
CA VAL A 177 -5.02 -27.95 2.68
C VAL A 177 -3.59 -28.31 3.04
N ILE A 178 -3.17 -29.53 2.71
CA ILE A 178 -1.79 -30.00 3.00
C ILE A 178 -0.70 -29.14 2.33
N ASP A 179 -0.94 -28.64 1.11
CA ASP A 179 0.00 -27.76 0.40
C ASP A 179 -0.04 -26.35 0.99
N HIS A 180 -1.25 -25.83 1.27
CA HIS A 180 -1.43 -24.52 1.85
C HIS A 180 -0.72 -24.41 3.22
N ASP A 181 -0.96 -25.39 4.11
CA ASP A 181 -0.38 -25.40 5.44
C ASP A 181 1.15 -25.58 5.39
N SER A 182 1.64 -26.44 4.50
CA SER A 182 3.07 -26.60 4.28
C SER A 182 3.74 -25.30 3.82
N VAL A 183 3.13 -24.54 2.90
CA VAL A 183 3.65 -23.23 2.47
C VAL A 183 3.66 -22.25 3.64
N ARG A 184 2.56 -22.16 4.41
CA ARG A 184 2.47 -21.29 5.58
C ARG A 184 3.57 -21.61 6.60
N ASP A 185 3.78 -22.86 6.91
CA ASP A 185 4.73 -23.29 7.93
C ASP A 185 6.20 -23.06 7.50
N HIS A 186 6.53 -23.25 6.21
CA HIS A 186 7.84 -22.88 5.67
C HIS A 186 8.04 -21.35 5.70
N PHE A 187 7.04 -20.59 5.30
CA PHE A 187 7.09 -19.13 5.30
C PHE A 187 7.22 -18.56 6.71
N ALA A 188 6.60 -19.16 7.71
CA ALA A 188 6.70 -18.71 9.10
C ALA A 188 8.15 -18.76 9.64
N GLN A 189 9.01 -19.59 9.06
CA GLN A 189 10.41 -19.76 9.43
C GLN A 189 11.39 -19.15 8.41
N GLY A 190 10.87 -18.55 7.35
CA GLY A 190 11.64 -18.01 6.23
C GLY A 190 12.08 -16.54 6.43
N SER A 191 12.34 -15.87 5.31
CA SER A 191 12.68 -14.44 5.27
C SER A 191 11.55 -13.56 5.83
N LEU A 192 11.85 -12.31 6.14
CA LEU A 192 10.84 -11.34 6.63
C LEU A 192 9.65 -11.21 5.67
N GLY A 193 9.89 -11.21 4.34
CA GLY A 193 8.83 -11.19 3.35
C GLY A 193 7.93 -12.42 3.43
N GLU A 194 8.50 -13.61 3.56
CA GLU A 194 7.75 -14.87 3.73
C GLU A 194 6.97 -14.87 5.04
N GLN A 195 7.58 -14.45 6.16
CA GLN A 195 6.88 -14.34 7.45
C GLN A 195 5.68 -13.37 7.39
N ASN A 196 5.81 -12.26 6.67
CA ASN A 196 4.72 -11.31 6.49
C ASN A 196 3.57 -11.90 5.65
N VAL A 197 3.86 -12.77 4.67
CA VAL A 197 2.83 -13.53 3.94
C VAL A 197 2.20 -14.59 4.86
N ALA A 198 2.99 -15.36 5.62
CA ALA A 198 2.49 -16.39 6.52
C ALA A 198 1.47 -15.86 7.52
N LYS A 199 1.73 -14.68 8.12
CA LYS A 199 0.81 -14.01 9.05
C LYS A 199 -0.57 -13.72 8.46
N ARG A 200 -0.68 -13.66 7.14
CA ARG A 200 -1.93 -13.37 6.41
C ARG A 200 -2.59 -14.63 5.85
N MET A 201 -1.92 -15.77 5.90
CA MET A 201 -2.46 -17.08 5.49
C MET A 201 -3.36 -17.63 6.59
N LYS A 202 -4.68 -17.38 6.47
CA LYS A 202 -5.70 -17.97 7.35
C LYS A 202 -5.87 -19.45 7.03
N SER A 203 -6.30 -20.25 8.01
CA SER A 203 -6.68 -21.66 7.75
C SER A 203 -7.73 -21.74 6.64
N ILE A 204 -7.65 -22.76 5.80
CA ILE A 204 -8.63 -23.09 4.77
C ILE A 204 -9.25 -24.45 5.10
N ASP A 205 -10.55 -24.59 4.89
CA ASP A 205 -11.31 -25.83 5.10
C ASP A 205 -11.23 -26.77 3.88
#